data_1ecd3d41c15602ead1fee2b97dbbd9bd
#
_entry.id   1ecd3d41c15602ead1fee2b97dbbd9bd
#
_cell.length_a   1.000
_cell.length_b   1.000
_cell.length_c   1.000
_cell.angle_alpha   90.00
_cell.angle_beta   90.00
_cell.angle_gamma   90.00
#
_symmetry.space_group_name_H-M   'P 1'
#
loop_
_entity.id
_entity.type
_entity.pdbx_description
1 polymer ?
#
loop_
_entity_poly.entity_id
_entity_poly.type
_entity_poly.pdbx_seq_one_letter_code
_entity_poly.pdbx_strand_id
1 'polypeptide(L)'
;MYSGRLFYFCSMKHLLLFDDPAIRGSLLPFTFTRPIADLRVGILKISEKWEKYAGAEVSYWTQDYLQNLFPRSEQQGIAINGSWLPDSNSWQQVIALKENEALFFGKTLLATACSAQEKSFAFVSEKKIIQATQEPILLQKTWHIFQFNAAEIRKDFILLTAGRKSQPIQDPHTRCYGEHQIFIEEGVQIRAAILNAEGGPIYLGKNSEVQEGALIRGPFALCEGSTV
;
A
#
# COMPACT_ATOMS: atom_id res chain seq x y z
N MET A 1 -4.92 -1.85 39.18
CA MET A 1 -3.68 -1.20 38.72
C MET A 1 -3.70 -1.17 37.21
N TYR A 2 -4.08 -0.05 36.62
CA TYR A 2 -4.10 0.13 35.16
C TYR A 2 -2.69 0.57 34.74
N SER A 3 -2.01 -0.33 34.01
CA SER A 3 -0.72 -0.02 33.36
C SER A 3 -1.01 0.93 32.18
N GLY A 4 -0.68 2.21 32.36
CA GLY A 4 -0.75 3.21 31.32
C GLY A 4 0.24 2.88 30.22
N ARG A 5 -0.26 2.56 29.02
CA ARG A 5 0.53 2.63 27.78
C ARG A 5 0.91 4.09 27.57
N LEU A 6 2.15 4.45 27.88
CA LEU A 6 2.76 5.67 27.37
C LEU A 6 2.80 5.57 25.84
N PHE A 7 1.84 6.19 25.18
CA PHE A 7 2.01 6.55 23.78
C PHE A 7 3.09 7.62 23.72
N TYR A 8 4.32 7.22 23.39
CA TYR A 8 5.29 8.17 22.90
C TYR A 8 4.70 8.79 21.64
N PHE A 9 4.25 10.02 21.73
CA PHE A 9 4.02 10.93 20.61
C PHE A 9 5.39 11.19 19.98
N CYS A 10 5.91 10.21 19.23
CA CYS A 10 6.99 10.46 18.31
C CYS A 10 6.41 11.37 17.23
N SER A 11 6.90 12.59 17.10
CA SER A 11 6.60 13.49 15.99
C SER A 11 6.49 12.65 14.72
N MET A 12 5.30 12.61 14.09
CA MET A 12 5.06 11.78 12.91
C MET A 12 6.06 12.17 11.85
N LYS A 13 7.03 11.28 11.58
CA LYS A 13 8.07 11.52 10.59
C LYS A 13 7.37 11.50 9.23
N HIS A 14 7.60 12.55 8.45
CA HIS A 14 7.13 12.61 7.06
C HIS A 14 7.71 11.43 6.26
N LEU A 15 6.91 10.79 5.42
CA LEU A 15 7.36 9.71 4.54
C LEU A 15 7.54 10.22 3.12
N LEU A 16 8.68 9.88 2.53
CA LEU A 16 9.04 10.21 1.17
C LEU A 16 9.28 8.93 0.38
N LEU A 17 8.38 8.59 -0.53
CA LEU A 17 8.49 7.38 -1.34
C LEU A 17 9.36 7.64 -2.56
N PHE A 18 10.51 6.97 -2.66
CA PHE A 18 11.44 7.18 -3.76
C PHE A 18 11.38 6.09 -4.82
N ASP A 19 11.58 6.49 -6.07
CA ASP A 19 11.75 5.58 -7.20
C ASP A 19 13.21 5.12 -7.29
N ASP A 20 13.46 3.82 -7.05
CA ASP A 20 14.74 3.20 -7.40
C ASP A 20 14.85 3.13 -8.94
N PRO A 21 15.90 3.73 -9.56
CA PRO A 21 15.98 3.82 -11.02
C PRO A 21 15.99 2.47 -11.73
N ALA A 22 16.64 1.45 -11.14
CA ALA A 22 16.72 0.11 -11.74
C ALA A 22 15.36 -0.59 -11.70
N ILE A 23 14.65 -0.49 -10.57
CA ILE A 23 13.31 -1.06 -10.40
C ILE A 23 12.33 -0.32 -11.30
N ARG A 24 12.37 1.02 -11.31
CA ARG A 24 11.49 1.83 -12.15
C ARG A 24 11.58 1.44 -13.63
N GLY A 25 12.78 1.27 -14.15
CA GLY A 25 13.00 0.86 -15.53
C GLY A 25 12.40 -0.50 -15.86
N SER A 26 12.45 -1.47 -14.92
CA SER A 26 11.88 -2.81 -15.09
C SER A 26 10.35 -2.86 -15.00
N LEU A 27 9.70 -1.80 -14.53
CA LEU A 27 8.25 -1.67 -14.41
C LEU A 27 7.61 -0.88 -15.56
N LEU A 28 8.38 -0.46 -16.57
CA LEU A 28 7.82 0.12 -17.78
C LEU A 28 6.89 -0.88 -18.50
N PRO A 29 5.78 -0.42 -19.10
CA PRO A 29 5.37 0.98 -19.30
C PRO A 29 4.59 1.62 -18.14
N PHE A 30 4.27 0.89 -17.06
CA PHE A 30 3.38 1.37 -15.98
C PHE A 30 3.92 2.61 -15.26
N THR A 31 5.25 2.77 -15.22
CA THR A 31 5.91 3.88 -14.55
C THR A 31 6.19 5.10 -15.46
N PHE A 32 5.68 5.13 -16.70
CA PHE A 32 5.82 6.32 -17.54
C PHE A 32 5.09 7.53 -16.97
N THR A 33 3.87 7.34 -16.48
CA THR A 33 2.98 8.43 -16.07
C THR A 33 2.82 8.58 -14.56
N ARG A 34 3.53 7.76 -13.77
CA ARG A 34 3.40 7.74 -12.30
C ARG A 34 4.64 7.16 -11.63
N PRO A 35 4.88 7.48 -10.34
CA PRO A 35 5.91 6.83 -9.53
C PRO A 35 5.56 5.37 -9.26
N ILE A 36 6.56 4.58 -8.87
CA ILE A 36 6.37 3.16 -8.50
C ILE A 36 5.31 3.04 -7.41
N ALA A 37 5.40 3.88 -6.39
CA ALA A 37 4.49 3.83 -5.24
C ALA A 37 3.02 4.17 -5.57
N ASP A 38 2.73 4.75 -6.73
CA ASP A 38 1.35 4.97 -7.21
C ASP A 38 0.77 3.74 -7.96
N LEU A 39 1.54 2.67 -8.10
CA LEU A 39 1.03 1.41 -8.63
C LEU A 39 0.18 0.70 -7.57
N ARG A 40 -0.93 0.11 -8.05
CA ARG A 40 -1.86 -0.66 -7.22
C ARG A 40 -1.50 -2.14 -7.24
N VAL A 41 -1.37 -2.73 -6.05
CA VAL A 41 -1.20 -4.17 -5.85
C VAL A 41 -2.07 -4.56 -4.66
N GLY A 42 -3.12 -5.29 -4.90
CA GLY A 42 -4.19 -5.50 -3.92
C GLY A 42 -5.32 -4.47 -4.06
N ILE A 43 -5.90 -4.06 -2.96
CA ILE A 43 -6.98 -3.05 -2.91
C ILE A 43 -6.40 -1.64 -2.97
N LEU A 44 -5.23 -1.44 -2.37
CA LEU A 44 -4.57 -0.15 -2.21
C LEU A 44 -3.39 0.03 -3.15
N LYS A 45 -3.05 1.29 -3.48
CA LYS A 45 -1.75 1.66 -4.02
C LYS A 45 -0.67 1.45 -2.96
N ILE A 46 0.60 1.30 -3.37
CA ILE A 46 1.70 1.16 -2.41
C ILE A 46 1.79 2.38 -1.49
N SER A 47 1.60 3.59 -2.04
CA SER A 47 1.55 4.84 -1.26
C SER A 47 0.44 4.81 -0.21
N GLU A 48 -0.78 4.44 -0.61
CA GLU A 48 -1.94 4.35 0.29
C GLU A 48 -1.72 3.35 1.44
N LYS A 49 -0.98 2.25 1.17
CA LYS A 49 -0.58 1.30 2.22
C LYS A 49 0.34 1.96 3.25
N TRP A 50 1.39 2.65 2.79
CA TRP A 50 2.31 3.37 3.67
C TRP A 50 1.60 4.46 4.48
N GLU A 51 0.67 5.20 3.88
CA GLU A 51 -0.18 6.18 4.58
C GLU A 51 -1.00 5.55 5.71
N LYS A 52 -1.56 4.35 5.47
CA LYS A 52 -2.30 3.62 6.52
C LYS A 52 -1.42 3.24 7.71
N TYR A 53 -0.17 2.83 7.46
CA TYR A 53 0.77 2.52 8.54
C TYR A 53 1.30 3.76 9.25
N ALA A 54 1.54 4.84 8.52
CA ALA A 54 2.06 6.10 9.06
C ALA A 54 1.00 6.94 9.76
N GLY A 55 -0.26 6.82 9.37
CA GLY A 55 -1.33 7.72 9.79
C GLY A 55 -1.18 9.14 9.24
N ALA A 56 -0.44 9.33 8.16
CA ALA A 56 -0.15 10.62 7.52
C ALA A 56 0.02 10.46 6.02
N GLU A 57 -0.17 11.56 5.29
CA GLU A 57 0.09 11.61 3.85
C GLU A 57 1.58 11.41 3.55
N VAL A 58 1.87 10.82 2.38
CA VAL A 58 3.22 10.62 1.85
C VAL A 58 3.53 11.62 0.75
N SER A 59 4.81 11.81 0.44
CA SER A 59 5.28 12.54 -0.73
C SER A 59 6.15 11.65 -1.60
N TYR A 60 6.55 12.16 -2.78
CA TYR A 60 7.22 11.35 -3.78
C TYR A 60 8.57 11.93 -4.17
N TRP A 61 9.57 11.08 -4.30
CA TRP A 61 10.85 11.40 -4.92
C TRP A 61 10.97 10.59 -6.22
N THR A 62 10.46 11.17 -7.27
CA THR A 62 10.34 10.55 -8.59
C THR A 62 10.98 11.43 -9.67
N GLN A 63 10.75 11.12 -10.94
CA GLN A 63 11.28 11.85 -12.09
C GLN A 63 10.76 13.29 -12.13
N ASP A 64 11.59 14.23 -12.60
CA ASP A 64 11.26 15.66 -12.59
C ASP A 64 9.95 15.97 -13.35
N TYR A 65 9.68 15.30 -14.46
CA TYR A 65 8.46 15.52 -15.24
C TYR A 65 7.17 15.06 -14.52
N LEU A 66 7.28 14.27 -13.45
CA LEU A 66 6.14 13.84 -12.62
C LEU A 66 5.92 14.72 -11.40
N GLN A 67 6.86 15.60 -11.04
CA GLN A 67 6.82 16.38 -9.79
C GLN A 67 5.58 17.27 -9.66
N ASN A 68 5.00 17.75 -10.77
CA ASN A 68 3.78 18.56 -10.73
C ASN A 68 2.55 17.78 -10.23
N LEU A 69 2.48 16.48 -10.51
CA LEU A 69 1.38 15.59 -10.09
C LEU A 69 1.71 14.83 -8.81
N PHE A 70 2.99 14.58 -8.57
CA PHE A 70 3.51 13.81 -7.44
C PHE A 70 4.61 14.62 -6.74
N PRO A 71 4.22 15.65 -5.99
CA PRO A 71 5.18 16.59 -5.42
C PRO A 71 6.04 15.94 -4.33
N ARG A 72 7.28 16.38 -4.28
CA ARG A 72 8.19 16.09 -3.17
C ARG A 72 7.96 17.12 -2.06
N SER A 73 7.86 16.64 -0.83
CA SER A 73 7.82 17.52 0.34
C SER A 73 9.23 18.06 0.66
N GLU A 74 9.26 19.29 1.15
CA GLU A 74 10.47 19.93 1.69
C GLU A 74 10.69 19.63 3.19
N GLN A 75 9.97 18.68 3.73
CA GLN A 75 10.11 18.30 5.15
C GLN A 75 11.18 17.22 5.32
N GLN A 76 11.86 17.28 6.46
CA GLN A 76 12.72 16.18 6.91
C GLN A 76 11.87 14.95 7.23
N GLY A 77 12.33 13.76 6.83
CA GLY A 77 11.55 12.55 7.01
C GLY A 77 12.34 11.27 6.77
N ILE A 78 11.61 10.23 6.44
CA ILE A 78 12.18 8.94 6.05
C ILE A 78 11.87 8.70 4.58
N ALA A 79 12.93 8.56 3.77
CA ALA A 79 12.80 8.09 2.39
C ALA A 79 12.65 6.57 2.40
N ILE A 80 11.62 6.07 1.71
CA ILE A 80 11.29 4.64 1.62
C ILE A 80 11.24 4.25 0.14
N ASN A 81 11.76 3.08 -0.20
CA ASN A 81 11.70 2.54 -1.55
C ASN A 81 10.24 2.34 -1.97
N GLY A 82 9.81 3.06 -3.00
CA GLY A 82 8.43 3.05 -3.49
C GLY A 82 7.95 1.71 -4.05
N SER A 83 8.86 0.76 -4.26
CA SER A 83 8.51 -0.61 -4.66
C SER A 83 8.23 -1.55 -3.49
N TRP A 84 8.49 -1.13 -2.26
CA TRP A 84 8.35 -1.96 -1.07
C TRP A 84 6.89 -2.02 -0.61
N LEU A 85 6.31 -3.22 -0.70
CA LEU A 85 4.97 -3.50 -0.18
C LEU A 85 5.05 -3.64 1.35
N PRO A 86 4.42 -2.72 2.11
CA PRO A 86 4.56 -2.72 3.57
C PRO A 86 3.75 -3.82 4.26
N ASP A 87 4.23 -4.15 5.44
CA ASP A 87 3.54 -4.91 6.47
C ASP A 87 3.89 -4.36 7.86
N SER A 88 3.34 -4.95 8.91
CA SER A 88 3.62 -4.50 10.28
C SER A 88 5.09 -4.58 10.66
N ASN A 89 5.83 -5.56 10.13
CA ASN A 89 7.25 -5.71 10.41
C ASN A 89 8.10 -4.65 9.68
N SER A 90 7.81 -4.40 8.41
CA SER A 90 8.47 -3.33 7.65
C SER A 90 8.26 -1.97 8.30
N TRP A 91 7.03 -1.69 8.76
CA TRP A 91 6.73 -0.46 9.49
C TRP A 91 7.57 -0.33 10.76
N GLN A 92 7.68 -1.39 11.57
CA GLN A 92 8.51 -1.37 12.79
C GLN A 92 9.99 -1.09 12.48
N GLN A 93 10.52 -1.65 11.41
CA GLN A 93 11.90 -1.39 10.98
C GLN A 93 12.08 0.08 10.56
N VAL A 94 11.11 0.64 9.82
CA VAL A 94 11.16 2.02 9.34
C VAL A 94 11.13 3.03 10.49
N ILE A 95 10.20 2.87 11.45
CA ILE A 95 10.10 3.81 12.59
C ILE A 95 11.28 3.72 13.57
N ALA A 96 11.97 2.59 13.61
CA ALA A 96 13.14 2.38 14.45
C ALA A 96 14.42 3.04 13.90
N LEU A 97 14.42 3.47 12.62
CA LEU A 97 15.58 4.08 11.98
C LEU A 97 15.99 5.40 12.63
N LYS A 98 17.29 5.51 12.91
CA LYS A 98 17.92 6.75 13.38
C LYS A 98 18.38 7.60 12.20
N GLU A 99 18.65 8.86 12.47
CA GLU A 99 19.05 9.83 11.43
C GLU A 99 20.30 9.42 10.64
N ASN A 100 21.24 8.76 11.29
CA ASN A 100 22.50 8.31 10.67
C ASN A 100 22.44 6.87 10.14
N GLU A 101 21.26 6.27 10.02
CA GLU A 101 21.09 4.88 9.60
C GLU A 101 20.40 4.78 8.24
N ALA A 102 20.77 3.75 7.47
CA ALA A 102 20.14 3.37 6.22
C ALA A 102 19.86 1.86 6.24
N LEU A 103 18.60 1.49 5.97
CA LEU A 103 18.13 0.11 5.95
C LEU A 103 18.29 -0.47 4.55
N PHE A 104 18.97 -1.60 4.46
CA PHE A 104 19.21 -2.33 3.22
C PHE A 104 18.71 -3.76 3.30
N PHE A 105 18.41 -4.34 2.15
CA PHE A 105 18.36 -5.78 1.94
C PHE A 105 19.31 -6.14 0.81
N GLY A 106 20.40 -6.85 1.15
CA GLY A 106 21.51 -7.04 0.23
C GLY A 106 22.09 -5.71 -0.25
N LYS A 107 21.93 -5.40 -1.52
CA LYS A 107 22.38 -4.13 -2.15
C LYS A 107 21.26 -3.12 -2.34
N THR A 108 20.01 -3.48 -2.08
CA THR A 108 18.84 -2.61 -2.30
C THR A 108 18.59 -1.75 -1.08
N LEU A 109 18.58 -0.43 -1.26
CA LEU A 109 18.15 0.52 -0.25
C LEU A 109 16.64 0.41 -0.05
N LEU A 110 16.21 0.14 1.19
CA LEU A 110 14.80 0.05 1.55
C LEU A 110 14.29 1.35 2.19
N ALA A 111 15.05 1.91 3.14
CA ALA A 111 14.67 3.16 3.80
C ALA A 111 15.88 3.86 4.39
N THR A 112 15.79 5.19 4.50
CA THR A 112 16.80 6.01 5.18
C THR A 112 16.21 7.33 5.65
N ALA A 113 16.67 7.86 6.77
CA ALA A 113 16.33 9.23 7.13
C ALA A 113 16.95 10.20 6.11
N CYS A 114 16.19 11.20 5.69
CA CYS A 114 16.62 12.20 4.72
C CYS A 114 16.19 13.61 5.14
N SER A 115 16.97 14.61 4.72
CA SER A 115 16.59 16.02 4.81
C SER A 115 15.97 16.52 3.50
N ALA A 116 15.28 17.64 3.56
CA ALA A 116 14.71 18.31 2.38
C ALA A 116 15.75 18.71 1.33
N GLN A 117 16.98 18.96 1.77
CA GLN A 117 18.07 19.47 0.93
C GLN A 117 18.74 18.40 0.07
N GLU A 118 18.52 17.14 0.36
CA GLU A 118 19.12 16.02 -0.39
C GLU A 118 18.57 15.97 -1.81
N LYS A 119 19.46 16.03 -2.80
CA LYS A 119 19.12 15.98 -4.24
C LYS A 119 19.40 14.61 -4.88
N SER A 120 20.15 13.76 -4.22
CA SER A 120 20.48 12.40 -4.69
C SER A 120 20.72 11.50 -3.47
N PHE A 121 20.78 10.20 -3.68
CA PHE A 121 21.07 9.23 -2.60
C PHE A 121 22.56 9.08 -2.29
N ALA A 122 23.43 9.95 -2.77
CA ALA A 122 24.87 9.91 -2.49
C ALA A 122 25.18 10.02 -0.99
N PHE A 123 24.36 10.75 -0.22
CA PHE A 123 24.49 10.90 1.24
C PHE A 123 24.36 9.58 2.01
N VAL A 124 23.77 8.55 1.40
CA VAL A 124 23.60 7.24 2.04
C VAL A 124 24.94 6.54 2.29
N SER A 125 25.97 6.85 1.50
CA SER A 125 27.33 6.30 1.68
C SER A 125 27.97 6.68 3.02
N GLU A 126 27.53 7.75 3.65
CA GLU A 126 28.04 8.27 4.93
C GLU A 126 27.26 7.69 6.12
N LYS A 127 26.21 6.90 5.87
CA LYS A 127 25.35 6.37 6.92
C LYS A 127 25.76 4.98 7.37
N LYS A 128 25.39 4.66 8.61
CA LYS A 128 25.52 3.31 9.15
C LYS A 128 24.50 2.40 8.45
N ILE A 129 25.00 1.36 7.80
CA ILE A 129 24.16 0.37 7.11
C ILE A 129 23.56 -0.60 8.12
N ILE A 130 22.24 -0.73 8.10
CA ILE A 130 21.47 -1.73 8.84
C ILE A 130 20.90 -2.71 7.81
N GLN A 131 21.00 -4.00 8.04
CA GLN A 131 20.37 -5.01 7.20
C GLN A 131 18.97 -5.33 7.71
N ALA A 132 18.02 -5.44 6.78
CA ALA A 132 16.67 -5.85 7.09
C ALA A 132 16.65 -7.27 7.67
N THR A 133 15.80 -7.49 8.67
CA THR A 133 15.71 -8.78 9.39
C THR A 133 14.95 -9.85 8.60
N GLN A 134 14.17 -9.44 7.62
CA GLN A 134 13.38 -10.31 6.76
C GLN A 134 13.47 -9.84 5.31
N GLU A 135 13.28 -10.77 4.38
CA GLU A 135 13.22 -10.45 2.97
C GLU A 135 12.01 -9.56 2.65
N PRO A 136 12.22 -8.36 2.07
CA PRO A 136 11.15 -7.46 1.71
C PRO A 136 10.41 -7.93 0.46
N ILE A 137 9.10 -7.72 0.42
CA ILE A 137 8.33 -7.91 -0.82
C ILE A 137 8.48 -6.65 -1.67
N LEU A 138 9.25 -6.73 -2.74
CA LEU A 138 9.50 -5.63 -3.66
C LEU A 138 8.81 -5.85 -5.00
N LEU A 139 8.07 -4.83 -5.45
CA LEU A 139 7.50 -4.80 -6.80
C LEU A 139 8.61 -4.47 -7.80
N GLN A 140 9.28 -5.49 -8.34
CA GLN A 140 10.45 -5.33 -9.22
C GLN A 140 10.18 -5.66 -10.69
N LYS A 141 9.08 -6.34 -10.99
CA LYS A 141 8.70 -6.77 -12.33
C LYS A 141 7.21 -6.53 -12.56
N THR A 142 6.84 -6.27 -13.80
CA THR A 142 5.45 -6.00 -14.17
C THR A 142 4.49 -7.13 -13.78
N TRP A 143 4.93 -8.39 -13.88
CA TRP A 143 4.12 -9.55 -13.49
C TRP A 143 4.00 -9.76 -11.98
N HIS A 144 4.83 -9.12 -11.15
CA HIS A 144 4.66 -9.13 -9.69
C HIS A 144 3.32 -8.50 -9.28
N ILE A 145 2.77 -7.58 -10.11
CA ILE A 145 1.47 -6.95 -9.83
C ILE A 145 0.40 -8.04 -9.65
N PHE A 146 0.28 -8.97 -10.59
CA PHE A 146 -0.72 -10.03 -10.46
C PHE A 146 -0.28 -11.17 -9.53
N GLN A 147 1.02 -11.48 -9.46
CA GLN A 147 1.52 -12.54 -8.58
C GLN A 147 1.28 -12.23 -7.10
N PHE A 148 1.50 -10.98 -6.69
CA PHE A 148 1.29 -10.56 -5.29
C PHE A 148 -0.15 -10.15 -5.01
N ASN A 149 -0.96 -9.87 -6.04
CA ASN A 149 -2.28 -9.28 -5.92
C ASN A 149 -3.19 -10.02 -4.91
N ALA A 150 -3.30 -11.32 -5.01
CA ALA A 150 -4.16 -12.12 -4.14
C ALA A 150 -3.75 -12.06 -2.66
N ALA A 151 -2.44 -12.08 -2.38
CA ALA A 151 -1.91 -11.96 -1.02
C ALA A 151 -2.13 -10.54 -0.47
N GLU A 152 -1.90 -9.54 -1.31
CA GLU A 152 -2.08 -8.13 -0.94
C GLU A 152 -3.56 -7.76 -0.74
N ILE A 153 -4.49 -8.31 -1.53
CA ILE A 153 -5.94 -8.14 -1.26
C ILE A 153 -6.29 -8.63 0.15
N ARG A 154 -5.75 -9.77 0.60
CA ARG A 154 -6.02 -10.28 1.94
C ARG A 154 -5.49 -9.37 3.04
N LYS A 155 -4.27 -8.83 2.88
CA LYS A 155 -3.67 -7.90 3.83
C LYS A 155 -4.44 -6.58 3.87
N ASP A 156 -4.71 -6.00 2.70
CA ASP A 156 -5.43 -4.74 2.57
C ASP A 156 -6.86 -4.85 3.10
N PHE A 157 -7.53 -5.99 2.89
CA PHE A 157 -8.85 -6.23 3.42
C PHE A 157 -8.87 -6.10 4.95
N ILE A 158 -7.94 -6.74 5.63
CA ILE A 158 -7.81 -6.64 7.10
C ILE A 158 -7.53 -5.19 7.50
N LEU A 159 -6.60 -4.53 6.81
CA LEU A 159 -6.19 -3.15 7.11
C LEU A 159 -7.35 -2.15 6.93
N LEU A 160 -8.19 -2.35 5.90
CA LEU A 160 -9.29 -1.44 5.56
C LEU A 160 -10.55 -1.69 6.39
N THR A 161 -10.81 -2.94 6.79
CA THR A 161 -12.09 -3.31 7.39
C THR A 161 -12.04 -3.43 8.92
N ALA A 162 -10.85 -3.37 9.53
CA ALA A 162 -10.68 -3.48 10.97
C ALA A 162 -11.54 -2.45 11.73
N GLY A 163 -12.43 -2.95 12.61
CA GLY A 163 -13.32 -2.11 13.42
C GLY A 163 -14.47 -1.44 12.65
N ARG A 164 -14.66 -1.76 11.37
CA ARG A 164 -15.72 -1.21 10.52
C ARG A 164 -16.82 -2.23 10.26
N LYS A 165 -18.00 -1.74 9.90
CA LYS A 165 -19.15 -2.57 9.52
C LYS A 165 -19.38 -2.49 8.01
N SER A 166 -19.57 -3.65 7.38
CA SER A 166 -20.03 -3.76 6.01
C SER A 166 -21.46 -3.28 5.85
N GLN A 167 -21.80 -2.69 4.71
CA GLN A 167 -23.19 -2.48 4.33
C GLN A 167 -23.88 -3.83 4.05
N PRO A 168 -25.18 -3.96 4.35
CA PRO A 168 -25.93 -5.17 4.04
C PRO A 168 -26.20 -5.31 2.54
N ILE A 169 -26.31 -6.52 2.06
CA ILE A 169 -26.78 -6.82 0.72
C ILE A 169 -28.31 -6.66 0.71
N GLN A 170 -28.82 -5.77 -0.12
CA GLN A 170 -30.25 -5.47 -0.19
C GLN A 170 -30.97 -6.29 -1.26
N ASP A 171 -30.26 -6.76 -2.29
CA ASP A 171 -30.85 -7.53 -3.38
C ASP A 171 -31.17 -8.96 -2.98
N PRO A 172 -32.47 -9.41 -3.05
CA PRO A 172 -32.89 -10.72 -2.61
C PRO A 172 -32.46 -11.86 -3.56
N HIS A 173 -31.99 -11.54 -4.76
CA HIS A 173 -31.54 -12.51 -5.76
C HIS A 173 -30.05 -12.77 -5.73
N THR A 174 -29.28 -11.96 -4.98
CA THR A 174 -27.85 -12.16 -4.80
C THR A 174 -27.58 -13.27 -3.78
N ARG A 175 -26.68 -14.19 -4.11
CA ARG A 175 -26.26 -15.28 -3.24
C ARG A 175 -24.84 -15.08 -2.75
N CYS A 176 -24.62 -15.32 -1.45
CA CYS A 176 -23.30 -15.19 -0.81
C CYS A 176 -22.85 -16.50 -0.18
N TYR A 177 -21.55 -16.79 -0.30
CA TYR A 177 -20.84 -17.87 0.37
C TYR A 177 -19.64 -17.25 1.10
N GLY A 178 -19.44 -17.62 2.37
CA GLY A 178 -18.38 -17.02 3.20
C GLY A 178 -18.64 -15.54 3.50
N GLU A 179 -19.88 -15.16 3.79
CA GLU A 179 -20.38 -13.78 3.91
C GLU A 179 -19.55 -12.92 4.88
N HIS A 180 -19.01 -13.52 5.95
CA HIS A 180 -18.14 -12.83 6.92
C HIS A 180 -16.83 -12.30 6.33
N GLN A 181 -16.45 -12.71 5.12
CA GLN A 181 -15.31 -12.21 4.36
C GLN A 181 -15.73 -11.31 3.20
N ILE A 182 -16.96 -10.84 3.15
CA ILE A 182 -17.44 -9.88 2.16
C ILE A 182 -17.61 -8.53 2.85
N PHE A 183 -16.93 -7.51 2.33
CA PHE A 183 -17.06 -6.14 2.82
C PHE A 183 -17.57 -5.23 1.73
N ILE A 184 -18.64 -4.53 2.02
CA ILE A 184 -19.38 -3.67 1.10
C ILE A 184 -19.33 -2.26 1.65
N GLU A 185 -18.78 -1.34 0.87
CA GLU A 185 -18.76 0.08 1.19
C GLU A 185 -20.10 0.75 0.89
N GLU A 186 -20.23 2.01 1.29
CA GLU A 186 -21.42 2.83 1.03
C GLU A 186 -21.64 3.04 -0.48
N GLY A 187 -22.91 3.01 -0.91
CA GLY A 187 -23.32 3.29 -2.29
C GLY A 187 -23.08 2.15 -3.28
N VAL A 188 -22.61 0.99 -2.84
CA VAL A 188 -22.43 -0.19 -3.70
C VAL A 188 -23.80 -0.72 -4.15
N GLN A 189 -23.93 -1.00 -5.45
CA GLN A 189 -25.09 -1.64 -6.03
C GLN A 189 -24.75 -3.07 -6.43
N ILE A 190 -25.57 -4.02 -6.01
CA ILE A 190 -25.41 -5.45 -6.36
C ILE A 190 -26.75 -5.95 -6.84
N ARG A 191 -26.76 -6.66 -7.99
CA ARG A 191 -27.99 -7.18 -8.59
C ARG A 191 -27.79 -8.60 -9.08
N ALA A 192 -28.58 -9.54 -8.56
CA ALA A 192 -28.68 -10.94 -9.01
C ALA A 192 -27.31 -11.59 -9.29
N ALA A 193 -26.35 -11.40 -8.38
CA ALA A 193 -24.98 -11.88 -8.48
C ALA A 193 -24.71 -13.07 -7.56
N ILE A 194 -23.58 -13.73 -7.75
CA ILE A 194 -23.06 -14.75 -6.82
C ILE A 194 -21.69 -14.31 -6.31
N LEU A 195 -21.57 -14.11 -4.99
CA LEU A 195 -20.35 -13.72 -4.32
C LEU A 195 -19.84 -14.89 -3.48
N ASN A 196 -18.71 -15.48 -3.87
CA ASN A 196 -18.11 -16.60 -3.13
C ASN A 196 -16.77 -16.18 -2.52
N ALA A 197 -16.77 -15.88 -1.22
CA ALA A 197 -15.60 -15.51 -0.45
C ALA A 197 -14.96 -16.68 0.31
N GLU A 198 -15.35 -17.94 0.09
CA GLU A 198 -14.75 -19.11 0.76
C GLU A 198 -13.26 -19.28 0.46
N GLY A 199 -12.83 -18.87 -0.74
CA GLY A 199 -11.41 -18.89 -1.17
C GLY A 199 -10.60 -17.68 -0.73
N GLY A 200 -11.25 -16.62 -0.23
CA GLY A 200 -10.64 -15.37 0.22
C GLY A 200 -11.60 -14.20 0.21
N PRO A 201 -11.22 -13.04 0.75
CA PRO A 201 -12.10 -11.91 0.93
C PRO A 201 -12.58 -11.28 -0.38
N ILE A 202 -13.77 -10.70 -0.35
CA ILE A 202 -14.32 -9.85 -1.40
C ILE A 202 -14.52 -8.45 -0.82
N TYR A 203 -13.90 -7.46 -1.45
CA TYR A 203 -14.06 -6.05 -1.12
C TYR A 203 -14.74 -5.32 -2.26
N LEU A 204 -15.87 -4.69 -1.97
CA LEU A 204 -16.61 -3.86 -2.90
C LEU A 204 -16.50 -2.41 -2.46
N GLY A 205 -15.75 -1.62 -3.22
CA GLY A 205 -15.42 -0.22 -2.95
C GLY A 205 -16.62 0.71 -3.12
N LYS A 206 -16.51 1.89 -2.56
CA LYS A 206 -17.57 2.90 -2.55
C LYS A 206 -18.11 3.17 -3.95
N ASN A 207 -19.45 3.24 -4.08
CA ASN A 207 -20.17 3.51 -5.34
C ASN A 207 -19.81 2.55 -6.48
N SER A 208 -19.32 1.35 -6.19
CA SER A 208 -19.09 0.32 -7.22
C SER A 208 -20.39 -0.42 -7.56
N GLU A 209 -20.39 -1.10 -8.71
CA GLU A 209 -21.56 -1.82 -9.21
C GLU A 209 -21.20 -3.26 -9.61
N VAL A 210 -21.95 -4.22 -9.08
CA VAL A 210 -21.92 -5.63 -9.47
C VAL A 210 -23.21 -5.93 -10.23
N GLN A 211 -23.08 -6.16 -11.54
CA GLN A 211 -24.21 -6.33 -12.45
C GLN A 211 -24.79 -7.74 -12.38
N GLU A 212 -25.96 -7.89 -12.98
CA GLU A 212 -26.71 -9.13 -13.01
C GLU A 212 -25.92 -10.27 -13.67
N GLY A 213 -25.87 -11.40 -13.00
CA GLY A 213 -25.18 -12.60 -13.49
C GLY A 213 -23.68 -12.65 -13.21
N ALA A 214 -23.11 -11.65 -12.53
CA ALA A 214 -21.72 -11.70 -12.13
C ALA A 214 -21.44 -12.85 -11.15
N LEU A 215 -20.38 -13.65 -11.43
CA LEU A 215 -19.89 -14.73 -10.59
C LEU A 215 -18.52 -14.36 -10.05
N ILE A 216 -18.46 -13.90 -8.80
CA ILE A 216 -17.23 -13.39 -8.18
C ILE A 216 -16.71 -14.40 -7.17
N ARG A 217 -15.42 -14.77 -7.31
CA ARG A 217 -14.67 -15.55 -6.32
C ARG A 217 -13.56 -14.73 -5.72
N GLY A 218 -13.48 -14.76 -4.39
CA GLY A 218 -12.37 -14.15 -3.65
C GLY A 218 -11.06 -14.98 -3.69
N PRO A 219 -9.91 -14.32 -3.49
CA PRO A 219 -9.80 -12.91 -3.14
C PRO A 219 -10.07 -11.98 -4.32
N PHE A 220 -10.95 -11.00 -4.13
CA PHE A 220 -11.36 -10.08 -5.17
C PHE A 220 -11.55 -8.67 -4.59
N ALA A 221 -11.25 -7.65 -5.37
CA ALA A 221 -11.50 -6.27 -5.02
C ALA A 221 -12.06 -5.50 -6.22
N LEU A 222 -13.20 -4.86 -6.03
CA LEU A 222 -13.76 -3.87 -6.93
C LEU A 222 -13.53 -2.51 -6.31
N CYS A 223 -12.70 -1.68 -6.94
CA CYS A 223 -12.36 -0.36 -6.41
C CYS A 223 -13.50 0.64 -6.58
N GLU A 224 -13.39 1.79 -5.93
CA GLU A 224 -14.39 2.86 -5.95
C GLU A 224 -14.84 3.20 -7.38
N GLY A 225 -16.17 3.32 -7.61
CA GLY A 225 -16.78 3.69 -8.86
C GLY A 225 -16.60 2.71 -10.02
N SER A 226 -16.06 1.50 -9.75
CA SER A 226 -15.85 0.48 -10.78
C SER A 226 -17.07 -0.41 -10.94
N THR A 227 -17.22 -1.02 -12.13
CA THR A 227 -18.32 -1.93 -12.47
C THR A 227 -17.78 -3.29 -12.93
N VAL A 228 -18.48 -4.36 -12.61
CA VAL A 228 -18.22 -5.73 -13.05
C VAL A 228 -19.54 -6.46 -13.40
#